data_03c1cbbbdb5ba173d0b2cc88a2b1675f
#
_entry.id   03c1cbbbdb5ba173d0b2cc88a2b1675f
#
_cell.length_a   1.000
_cell.length_b   1.000
_cell.length_c   1.000
_cell.angle_alpha   90.00
_cell.angle_beta   90.00
_cell.angle_gamma   90.00
#
_symmetry.space_group_name_H-M   'P 1'
#
loop_
_entity.id
_entity.type
_entity.pdbx_description
1 polymer ?
#
loop_
_entity_poly.entity_id
_entity_poly.type
_entity_poly.pdbx_seq_one_letter_code
_entity_poly.pdbx_strand_id
1 'polypeptide(L)'
;MRKSTLFNALTKNNVLAANYPFATIEPNIGVVNLPDARLTRLAEIFGSEKILPAAVSFVDIAGIVRGASEGEGLGNQFLANIREADAIAQVVRGFADSDVIHVDGKVDAGGDIETINTELILADMQTLEKARPRLEKEVKGKKADPKVLEVVDQAIAFLNDGKPLSLVGIDLEPIRE
;
A
#
# COMPACT_ATOMS: atom_id res chain seq x y z
N MET A 1 -2.86 -20.73 -0.54
CA MET A 1 -1.66 -19.93 -0.85
C MET A 1 -1.70 -18.67 -0.01
N ARG A 2 -0.58 -18.21 0.54
CA ARG A 2 -0.53 -17.05 1.43
C ARG A 2 0.29 -15.95 0.81
N LYS A 3 0.20 -14.75 1.36
CA LYS A 3 0.96 -13.57 0.95
C LYS A 3 2.45 -13.86 0.85
N SER A 4 3.07 -14.37 1.93
CA SER A 4 4.50 -14.70 1.95
C SER A 4 4.87 -15.89 1.02
N THR A 5 3.93 -16.79 0.72
CA THR A 5 4.14 -17.83 -0.31
C THR A 5 4.23 -17.23 -1.70
N LEU A 6 3.35 -16.26 -2.00
CA LEU A 6 3.41 -15.51 -3.27
C LEU A 6 4.70 -14.69 -3.36
N PHE A 7 5.06 -13.98 -2.28
CA PHE A 7 6.30 -13.23 -2.18
C PHE A 7 7.52 -14.12 -2.46
N ASN A 8 7.63 -15.27 -1.80
CA ASN A 8 8.72 -16.22 -2.01
C ASN A 8 8.79 -16.73 -3.46
N ALA A 9 7.63 -17.00 -4.07
CA ALA A 9 7.57 -17.45 -5.46
C ALA A 9 8.05 -16.38 -6.45
N LEU A 10 7.72 -15.11 -6.19
CA LEU A 10 8.13 -13.98 -7.03
C LEU A 10 9.61 -13.63 -6.85
N THR A 11 10.07 -13.55 -5.60
CA THR A 11 11.41 -13.04 -5.27
C THR A 11 12.48 -14.11 -5.21
N LYS A 12 12.08 -15.41 -5.26
CA LYS A 12 12.93 -16.59 -4.99
C LYS A 12 13.59 -16.55 -3.60
N ASN A 13 12.99 -15.80 -2.67
CA ASN A 13 13.41 -15.75 -1.28
C ASN A 13 12.83 -16.94 -0.50
N ASN A 14 13.35 -17.17 0.70
CA ASN A 14 12.94 -18.29 1.57
C ASN A 14 12.41 -17.73 2.92
N VAL A 15 11.50 -16.76 2.85
CA VAL A 15 10.88 -16.16 4.03
C VAL A 15 9.92 -17.15 4.69
N LEU A 16 9.90 -17.20 6.01
CA LEU A 16 9.01 -18.07 6.78
C LEU A 16 7.54 -17.72 6.51
N ALA A 17 6.84 -18.60 5.81
CA ALA A 17 5.41 -18.47 5.53
C ALA A 17 4.58 -19.13 6.65
N ALA A 18 4.63 -18.55 7.86
CA ALA A 18 3.97 -19.10 9.04
C ALA A 18 2.43 -18.97 9.01
N ASN A 19 1.74 -19.84 9.75
CA ASN A 19 0.29 -20.00 9.75
C ASN A 19 -0.43 -19.23 10.88
N TYR A 20 0.10 -18.09 11.33
CA TYR A 20 -0.50 -17.29 12.38
C TYR A 20 -0.44 -15.79 12.03
N PRO A 21 -1.37 -14.99 12.57
CA PRO A 21 -1.36 -13.52 12.40
C PRO A 21 -0.03 -12.93 12.91
N PHE A 22 0.44 -11.87 12.26
CA PHE A 22 1.68 -11.16 12.63
C PHE A 22 2.97 -12.02 12.62
N ALA A 23 3.03 -13.06 11.80
CA ALA A 23 4.23 -13.87 11.62
C ALA A 23 5.43 -13.05 11.10
N THR A 24 5.18 -11.92 10.46
CA THR A 24 6.18 -11.01 9.92
C THR A 24 6.11 -9.72 10.74
N ILE A 25 7.11 -9.45 11.59
CA ILE A 25 7.23 -8.22 12.38
C ILE A 25 8.00 -7.17 11.57
N GLU A 26 9.10 -7.57 10.93
CA GLU A 26 9.87 -6.72 10.03
C GLU A 26 9.50 -7.02 8.56
N PRO A 27 9.40 -6.00 7.70
CA PRO A 27 9.09 -6.20 6.29
C PRO A 27 10.23 -6.95 5.58
N ASN A 28 9.89 -7.97 4.80
CA ASN A 28 10.87 -8.63 3.95
C ASN A 28 10.88 -7.95 2.58
N ILE A 29 12.05 -7.62 2.08
CA ILE A 29 12.23 -6.96 0.78
C ILE A 29 12.84 -7.94 -0.21
N GLY A 30 12.25 -8.02 -1.40
CA GLY A 30 12.76 -8.81 -2.51
C GLY A 30 12.72 -8.02 -3.81
N VAL A 31 13.86 -7.96 -4.51
CA VAL A 31 13.98 -7.25 -5.79
C VAL A 31 13.88 -8.25 -6.93
N VAL A 32 12.99 -7.96 -7.87
CA VAL A 32 12.72 -8.81 -9.04
C VAL A 32 12.94 -8.00 -10.31
N ASN A 33 13.81 -8.51 -11.19
CA ASN A 33 14.00 -7.93 -12.50
C ASN A 33 12.76 -8.18 -13.37
N LEU A 34 12.27 -7.13 -14.03
CA LEU A 34 11.14 -7.22 -14.93
C LEU A 34 11.59 -7.82 -16.27
N PRO A 35 11.07 -8.99 -16.69
CA PRO A 35 11.36 -9.55 -17.99
C PRO A 35 10.83 -8.64 -19.12
N ASP A 36 11.72 -8.21 -20.00
CA ASP A 36 11.34 -7.40 -21.17
C ASP A 36 12.14 -7.84 -22.40
N ALA A 37 11.48 -8.56 -23.29
CA ALA A 37 12.09 -9.09 -24.52
C ALA A 37 12.59 -7.98 -25.48
N ARG A 38 12.06 -6.74 -25.34
CA ARG A 38 12.49 -5.60 -26.17
C ARG A 38 13.94 -5.22 -25.88
N LEU A 39 14.41 -5.41 -24.64
CA LEU A 39 15.78 -5.07 -24.23
C LEU A 39 16.81 -5.90 -25.02
N THR A 40 16.58 -7.20 -25.18
CA THR A 40 17.46 -8.07 -25.96
C THR A 40 17.53 -7.61 -27.42
N ARG A 41 16.37 -7.30 -28.00
CA ARG A 41 16.33 -6.82 -29.41
C ARG A 41 17.03 -5.48 -29.61
N LEU A 42 16.85 -4.56 -28.65
CA LEU A 42 17.55 -3.27 -28.66
C LEU A 42 19.09 -3.45 -28.53
N ALA A 43 19.51 -4.34 -27.64
CA ALA A 43 20.93 -4.63 -27.45
C ALA A 43 21.56 -5.18 -28.72
N GLU A 44 20.89 -6.07 -29.45
CA GLU A 44 21.34 -6.58 -30.75
C GLU A 44 21.50 -5.46 -31.79
N ILE A 45 20.52 -4.56 -31.89
CA ILE A 45 20.49 -3.44 -32.86
C ILE A 45 21.62 -2.45 -32.56
N PHE A 46 21.86 -2.12 -31.31
CA PHE A 46 22.81 -1.08 -30.89
C PHE A 46 24.17 -1.62 -30.44
N GLY A 47 24.39 -2.94 -30.49
CA GLY A 47 25.63 -3.57 -30.06
C GLY A 47 25.95 -3.36 -28.57
N SER A 48 24.90 -3.32 -27.71
CA SER A 48 25.08 -3.07 -26.29
C SER A 48 25.58 -4.32 -25.56
N GLU A 49 26.71 -4.21 -24.87
CA GLU A 49 27.31 -5.30 -24.10
C GLU A 49 26.53 -5.63 -22.81
N LYS A 50 25.82 -4.65 -22.25
CA LYS A 50 25.13 -4.77 -20.98
C LYS A 50 23.63 -4.47 -21.13
N ILE A 51 22.80 -5.41 -20.68
CA ILE A 51 21.35 -5.26 -20.62
C ILE A 51 20.96 -5.09 -19.15
N LEU A 52 20.31 -3.97 -18.83
CA LEU A 52 19.81 -3.66 -17.48
C LEU A 52 18.29 -3.59 -17.54
N PRO A 53 17.57 -4.62 -17.06
CA PRO A 53 16.13 -4.58 -16.93
C PRO A 53 15.71 -3.62 -15.83
N ALA A 54 14.48 -3.12 -15.92
CA ALA A 54 13.83 -2.48 -14.79
C ALA A 54 13.65 -3.48 -13.64
N ALA A 55 13.67 -2.99 -12.42
CA ALA A 55 13.49 -3.82 -11.23
C ALA A 55 12.29 -3.33 -10.44
N VAL A 56 11.55 -4.29 -9.83
CA VAL A 56 10.45 -4.04 -8.90
C VAL A 56 10.84 -4.57 -7.53
N SER A 57 10.76 -3.71 -6.52
CA SER A 57 10.95 -4.11 -5.12
C SER A 57 9.61 -4.53 -4.54
N PHE A 58 9.49 -5.80 -4.17
CA PHE A 58 8.35 -6.31 -3.41
C PHE A 58 8.65 -6.22 -1.92
N VAL A 59 7.68 -5.73 -1.14
CA VAL A 59 7.77 -5.65 0.32
C VAL A 59 6.67 -6.54 0.90
N ASP A 60 7.04 -7.60 1.62
CA ASP A 60 6.08 -8.45 2.33
C ASP A 60 5.76 -7.84 3.68
N ILE A 61 4.69 -7.04 3.72
CA ILE A 61 4.22 -6.33 4.92
C ILE A 61 3.28 -7.25 5.70
N ALA A 62 3.31 -7.21 7.04
CA ALA A 62 2.36 -7.96 7.90
C ALA A 62 0.89 -7.68 7.50
N GLY A 63 -0.01 -8.63 7.73
CA GLY A 63 -1.43 -8.44 7.39
C GLY A 63 -2.10 -7.37 8.25
N ILE A 64 -3.00 -6.58 7.66
CA ILE A 64 -3.90 -5.67 8.40
C ILE A 64 -4.92 -6.49 9.19
N VAL A 65 -5.23 -6.02 10.39
CA VAL A 65 -6.39 -6.42 11.18
C VAL A 65 -7.24 -5.19 11.44
N ARG A 66 -8.52 -5.39 11.74
CA ARG A 66 -9.43 -4.31 12.11
C ARG A 66 -8.88 -3.51 13.29
N GLY A 67 -9.03 -2.18 13.23
CA GLY A 67 -8.51 -1.27 14.24
C GLY A 67 -7.01 -0.98 14.13
N ALA A 68 -6.37 -1.33 13.01
CA ALA A 68 -4.96 -1.05 12.78
C ALA A 68 -4.67 0.46 12.73
N SER A 69 -5.61 1.25 12.24
CA SER A 69 -5.52 2.72 12.15
C SER A 69 -5.67 3.40 13.52
N GLU A 70 -6.35 2.78 14.48
CA GLU A 70 -6.59 3.33 15.83
C GLU A 70 -5.58 2.80 16.86
N GLY A 71 -4.81 1.74 16.52
CA GLY A 71 -3.92 1.04 17.44
C GLY A 71 -2.57 1.72 17.64
N GLU A 72 -2.07 1.69 18.88
CA GLU A 72 -0.66 1.94 19.17
C GLU A 72 0.17 0.69 18.82
N GLY A 73 1.35 0.86 18.20
CA GLY A 73 2.30 -0.22 17.95
C GLY A 73 2.25 -0.82 16.54
N LEU A 74 1.87 -2.10 16.38
CA LEU A 74 2.01 -2.84 15.10
C LEU A 74 1.17 -2.26 13.95
N GLY A 75 0.00 -1.68 14.24
CA GLY A 75 -0.84 -1.04 13.22
C GLY A 75 -0.17 0.20 12.62
N ASN A 76 0.41 1.06 13.45
CA ASN A 76 1.13 2.24 12.99
C ASN A 76 2.40 1.87 12.20
N GLN A 77 3.11 0.83 12.59
CA GLN A 77 4.29 0.35 11.88
C GLN A 77 3.89 -0.23 10.50
N PHE A 78 2.76 -0.94 10.43
CA PHE A 78 2.20 -1.41 9.17
C PHE A 78 1.89 -0.24 8.22
N LEU A 79 1.16 0.79 8.70
CA LEU A 79 0.81 1.96 7.90
C LEU A 79 2.05 2.76 7.46
N ALA A 80 3.11 2.81 8.28
CA ALA A 80 4.38 3.42 7.89
C ALA A 80 5.00 2.70 6.69
N ASN A 81 5.04 1.37 6.70
CA ASN A 81 5.56 0.57 5.58
C ASN A 81 4.73 0.74 4.29
N ILE A 82 3.41 0.91 4.41
CA ILE A 82 2.54 1.19 3.26
C ILE A 82 2.85 2.54 2.62
N ARG A 83 3.09 3.57 3.44
CA ARG A 83 3.38 4.92 2.95
C ARG A 83 4.69 5.02 2.14
N GLU A 84 5.59 4.07 2.32
CA GLU A 84 6.85 3.99 1.56
C GLU A 84 6.70 3.26 0.21
N ALA A 85 5.54 2.64 -0.06
CA ALA A 85 5.29 1.88 -1.26
C ALA A 85 4.61 2.71 -2.34
N ASP A 86 5.06 2.59 -3.59
CA ASP A 86 4.43 3.26 -4.76
C ASP A 86 3.06 2.65 -5.11
N ALA A 87 2.84 1.37 -4.79
CA ALA A 87 1.59 0.66 -5.04
C ALA A 87 1.36 -0.46 -4.02
N ILE A 88 0.10 -0.81 -3.79
CA ILE A 88 -0.32 -1.86 -2.86
C ILE A 88 -0.97 -3.00 -3.64
N ALA A 89 -0.47 -4.22 -3.45
CA ALA A 89 -1.10 -5.43 -3.94
C ALA A 89 -1.79 -6.17 -2.79
N GLN A 90 -3.11 -6.13 -2.73
CA GLN A 90 -3.89 -6.87 -1.74
C GLN A 90 -3.94 -8.35 -2.10
N VAL A 91 -3.52 -9.22 -1.19
CA VAL A 91 -3.63 -10.67 -1.34
C VAL A 91 -4.75 -11.18 -0.47
N VAL A 92 -5.88 -11.50 -1.10
CA VAL A 92 -7.12 -11.90 -0.44
C VAL A 92 -7.37 -13.38 -0.67
N ARG A 93 -7.93 -14.07 0.33
CA ARG A 93 -8.26 -15.48 0.24
C ARG A 93 -9.62 -15.67 -0.42
N GLY A 94 -9.64 -16.31 -1.59
CA GLY A 94 -10.85 -16.64 -2.35
C GLY A 94 -11.22 -18.12 -2.37
N PHE A 95 -10.64 -18.98 -1.48
CA PHE A 95 -10.87 -20.41 -1.46
C PHE A 95 -11.13 -20.92 -0.04
N ALA A 96 -11.92 -22.00 0.08
CA ALA A 96 -12.15 -22.70 1.33
C ALA A 96 -11.08 -23.80 1.53
N ASP A 97 -10.51 -23.86 2.74
CA ASP A 97 -9.54 -24.88 3.14
C ASP A 97 -9.53 -24.94 4.68
N SER A 98 -9.84 -26.10 5.25
CA SER A 98 -9.91 -26.30 6.70
C SER A 98 -8.56 -26.20 7.40
N ASP A 99 -7.47 -26.47 6.69
CA ASP A 99 -6.12 -26.48 7.24
C ASP A 99 -5.49 -25.09 7.29
N VAL A 100 -6.17 -24.09 6.71
CA VAL A 100 -5.72 -22.70 6.70
C VAL A 100 -6.64 -21.86 7.59
N ILE A 101 -6.10 -21.38 8.72
CA ILE A 101 -6.83 -20.53 9.65
C ILE A 101 -7.13 -19.18 8.98
N HIS A 102 -8.39 -18.72 9.12
CA HIS A 102 -8.81 -17.35 8.75
C HIS A 102 -8.91 -16.48 10.01
N VAL A 103 -8.50 -15.23 9.93
CA VAL A 103 -8.49 -14.32 11.09
C VAL A 103 -9.90 -14.13 11.66
N ASP A 104 -10.90 -13.96 10.79
CA ASP A 104 -12.32 -13.77 11.18
C ASP A 104 -13.11 -15.08 11.25
N GLY A 105 -12.46 -16.25 11.18
CA GLY A 105 -13.08 -17.57 11.28
C GLY A 105 -13.86 -18.04 10.05
N LYS A 106 -14.14 -17.17 9.07
CA LYS A 106 -14.79 -17.50 7.80
C LYS A 106 -14.07 -16.84 6.63
N VAL A 107 -14.15 -17.45 5.46
CA VAL A 107 -13.62 -16.87 4.22
C VAL A 107 -14.66 -15.93 3.63
N ASP A 108 -14.32 -14.65 3.55
CA ASP A 108 -15.15 -13.61 2.97
C ASP A 108 -14.26 -12.60 2.25
N ALA A 109 -13.91 -12.91 1.01
CA ALA A 109 -12.98 -12.10 0.24
C ALA A 109 -13.45 -10.64 0.04
N GLY A 110 -14.77 -10.42 -0.10
CA GLY A 110 -15.34 -9.08 -0.20
C GLY A 110 -15.16 -8.30 1.09
N GLY A 111 -15.55 -8.88 2.22
CA GLY A 111 -15.40 -8.27 3.54
C GLY A 111 -13.93 -8.01 3.92
N ASP A 112 -13.01 -8.89 3.51
CA ASP A 112 -11.57 -8.69 3.72
C ASP A 112 -11.05 -7.46 2.94
N ILE A 113 -11.49 -7.27 1.70
CA ILE A 113 -11.15 -6.10 0.87
C ILE A 113 -11.71 -4.82 1.51
N GLU A 114 -12.98 -4.84 1.90
CA GLU A 114 -13.64 -3.70 2.55
C GLU A 114 -12.95 -3.32 3.86
N THR A 115 -12.54 -4.30 4.66
CA THR A 115 -11.79 -4.06 5.91
C THR A 115 -10.49 -3.33 5.63
N ILE A 116 -9.70 -3.78 4.67
CA ILE A 116 -8.42 -3.15 4.32
C ILE A 116 -8.65 -1.74 3.77
N ASN A 117 -9.61 -1.56 2.88
CA ASN A 117 -9.94 -0.25 2.33
C ASN A 117 -10.38 0.73 3.43
N THR A 118 -11.18 0.28 4.39
CA THR A 118 -11.62 1.10 5.53
C THR A 118 -10.44 1.55 6.39
N GLU A 119 -9.52 0.65 6.71
CA GLU A 119 -8.33 1.00 7.50
C GLU A 119 -7.42 2.01 6.77
N LEU A 120 -7.27 1.87 5.45
CA LEU A 120 -6.51 2.83 4.63
C LEU A 120 -7.20 4.20 4.59
N ILE A 121 -8.53 4.24 4.39
CA ILE A 121 -9.33 5.47 4.43
C ILE A 121 -9.16 6.19 5.76
N LEU A 122 -9.28 5.47 6.88
CA LEU A 122 -9.12 6.04 8.21
C LEU A 122 -7.72 6.59 8.44
N ALA A 123 -6.68 5.89 7.97
CA ALA A 123 -5.30 6.35 8.06
C ALA A 123 -5.03 7.63 7.23
N ASP A 124 -5.58 7.70 6.02
CA ASP A 124 -5.49 8.87 5.16
C ASP A 124 -6.23 10.06 5.77
N MET A 125 -7.45 9.83 6.30
CA MET A 125 -8.25 10.85 6.98
C MET A 125 -7.51 11.44 8.19
N GLN A 126 -6.95 10.60 9.07
CA GLN A 126 -6.15 11.06 10.20
C GLN A 126 -4.95 11.91 9.77
N THR A 127 -4.31 11.53 8.66
CA THR A 127 -3.17 12.27 8.12
C THR A 127 -3.58 13.67 7.64
N LEU A 128 -4.66 13.76 6.88
CA LEU A 128 -5.17 15.02 6.36
C LEU A 128 -5.74 15.92 7.46
N GLU A 129 -6.52 15.38 8.38
CA GLU A 129 -7.06 16.12 9.53
C GLU A 129 -5.95 16.69 10.41
N LYS A 130 -4.86 15.96 10.60
CA LYS A 130 -3.69 16.44 11.35
C LYS A 130 -2.92 17.54 10.60
N ALA A 131 -2.83 17.43 9.27
CA ALA A 131 -2.11 18.41 8.43
C ALA A 131 -2.93 19.70 8.22
N ARG A 132 -4.25 19.60 8.11
CA ARG A 132 -5.17 20.68 7.77
C ARG A 132 -4.97 21.99 8.60
N PRO A 133 -4.89 21.95 9.94
CA PRO A 133 -4.73 23.19 10.74
C PRO A 133 -3.41 23.91 10.47
N ARG A 134 -2.35 23.19 10.14
CA ARG A 134 -1.06 23.76 9.76
C ARG A 134 -1.18 24.45 8.41
N LEU A 135 -1.74 23.74 7.41
CA LEU A 135 -1.93 24.27 6.05
C LEU A 135 -2.83 25.51 6.06
N GLU A 136 -3.90 25.52 6.86
CA GLU A 136 -4.77 26.70 7.01
C GLU A 136 -3.99 27.93 7.51
N LYS A 137 -3.08 27.75 8.47
CA LYS A 137 -2.21 28.84 8.96
C LYS A 137 -1.22 29.30 7.89
N GLU A 138 -0.66 28.39 7.13
CA GLU A 138 0.29 28.69 6.04
C GLU A 138 -0.40 29.48 4.92
N VAL A 139 -1.62 29.10 4.52
CA VAL A 139 -2.43 29.81 3.53
C VAL A 139 -2.79 31.21 4.04
N LYS A 140 -3.27 31.35 5.29
CA LYS A 140 -3.55 32.66 5.91
C LYS A 140 -2.31 33.54 5.98
N GLY A 141 -1.14 32.95 6.19
CA GLY A 141 0.15 33.63 6.20
C GLY A 141 0.75 33.89 4.81
N LYS A 142 0.04 33.55 3.73
CA LYS A 142 0.51 33.65 2.32
C LYS A 142 1.79 32.84 2.06
N LYS A 143 2.00 31.75 2.78
CA LYS A 143 3.14 30.85 2.63
C LYS A 143 2.82 29.61 1.78
N ALA A 144 1.53 29.32 1.57
CA ALA A 144 1.03 28.25 0.72
C ALA A 144 -0.10 28.73 -0.19
N ASP A 145 -0.31 28.04 -1.32
CA ASP A 145 -1.40 28.33 -2.24
C ASP A 145 -2.75 27.94 -1.57
N PRO A 146 -3.79 28.81 -1.61
CA PRO A 146 -5.14 28.46 -1.15
C PRO A 146 -5.71 27.18 -1.77
N LYS A 147 -5.31 26.84 -2.99
CA LYS A 147 -5.71 25.60 -3.68
C LYS A 147 -5.32 24.34 -2.89
N VAL A 148 -4.22 24.35 -2.15
CA VAL A 148 -3.79 23.23 -1.29
C VAL A 148 -4.85 22.92 -0.25
N LEU A 149 -5.39 23.94 0.43
CA LEU A 149 -6.42 23.73 1.45
C LEU A 149 -7.75 23.25 0.83
N GLU A 150 -8.11 23.78 -0.33
CA GLU A 150 -9.30 23.34 -1.07
C GLU A 150 -9.23 21.86 -1.44
N VAL A 151 -8.08 21.39 -1.94
CA VAL A 151 -7.85 19.98 -2.27
C VAL A 151 -7.88 19.10 -1.03
N VAL A 152 -7.30 19.55 0.08
CA VAL A 152 -7.36 18.82 1.37
C VAL A 152 -8.81 18.67 1.85
N ASP A 153 -9.60 19.74 1.81
CA ASP A 153 -10.99 19.71 2.24
C ASP A 153 -11.85 18.81 1.34
N GLN A 154 -11.62 18.80 0.03
CA GLN A 154 -12.26 17.87 -0.90
C GLN A 154 -11.85 16.41 -0.61
N ALA A 155 -10.57 16.15 -0.38
CA ALA A 155 -10.07 14.82 -0.05
C ALA A 155 -10.71 14.28 1.24
N ILE A 156 -10.78 15.10 2.30
CA ILE A 156 -11.45 14.73 3.56
C ILE A 156 -12.93 14.42 3.32
N ALA A 157 -13.63 15.18 2.48
CA ALA A 157 -15.03 14.92 2.16
C ALA A 157 -15.23 13.56 1.48
N PHE A 158 -14.37 13.20 0.50
CA PHE A 158 -14.43 11.89 -0.15
C PHE A 158 -14.14 10.73 0.82
N LEU A 159 -13.14 10.88 1.69
CA LEU A 159 -12.83 9.87 2.70
C LEU A 159 -13.96 9.68 3.71
N ASN A 160 -14.62 10.76 4.15
CA ASN A 160 -15.82 10.70 5.01
C ASN A 160 -16.99 9.98 4.33
N ASP A 161 -17.10 10.06 2.99
CA ASP A 161 -18.06 9.29 2.20
C ASP A 161 -17.64 7.81 2.01
N GLY A 162 -16.54 7.36 2.61
CA GLY A 162 -16.02 6.01 2.47
C GLY A 162 -15.38 5.74 1.10
N LYS A 163 -14.94 6.78 0.38
CA LYS A 163 -14.34 6.65 -0.95
C LYS A 163 -12.83 6.77 -0.87
N PRO A 164 -12.06 5.73 -1.25
CA PRO A 164 -10.60 5.83 -1.35
C PRO A 164 -10.18 6.89 -2.36
N LEU A 165 -9.18 7.70 -2.04
CA LEU A 165 -8.72 8.79 -2.92
C LEU A 165 -8.19 8.28 -4.28
N SER A 166 -7.72 7.04 -4.34
CA SER A 166 -7.29 6.40 -5.59
C SER A 166 -8.42 6.15 -6.60
N LEU A 167 -9.69 6.16 -6.14
CA LEU A 167 -10.87 5.90 -6.98
C LEU A 167 -11.64 7.19 -7.33
N VAL A 168 -11.24 8.34 -6.77
CA VAL A 168 -11.87 9.62 -7.07
C VAL A 168 -10.98 10.41 -8.05
N GLY A 169 -11.59 11.08 -9.00
CA GLY A 169 -10.87 11.85 -10.04
C GLY A 169 -10.38 13.23 -9.54
N ILE A 170 -9.89 13.30 -8.31
CA ILE A 170 -9.32 14.52 -7.72
C ILE A 170 -7.85 14.67 -8.09
N ASP A 171 -7.43 15.88 -8.47
CA ASP A 171 -6.02 16.19 -8.66
C ASP A 171 -5.33 16.37 -7.30
N LEU A 172 -4.53 15.39 -6.90
CA LEU A 172 -3.78 15.39 -5.64
C LEU A 172 -2.39 16.02 -5.75
N GLU A 173 -1.97 16.47 -6.94
CA GLU A 173 -0.64 17.07 -7.14
C GLU A 173 -0.35 18.23 -6.18
N PRO A 174 -1.31 19.13 -5.85
CA PRO A 174 -1.06 20.22 -4.92
C PRO A 174 -0.72 19.80 -3.48
N ILE A 175 -1.02 18.55 -3.10
CA ILE A 175 -0.81 18.02 -1.74
C ILE A 175 0.17 16.84 -1.70
N ARG A 176 0.93 16.61 -2.76
CA ARG A 176 1.80 15.44 -2.93
C ARG A 176 3.13 15.54 -2.17
N GLU A 177 3.51 16.71 -1.64
CA GLU A 177 4.74 16.96 -0.88
C GLU A 177 4.64 16.67 0.62
#